data_d37ec3eb3eae1c5244995603b464ec1b
#
_entry.id   d37ec3eb3eae1c5244995603b464ec1b
#
_cell.length_a   1.000
_cell.length_b   1.000
_cell.length_c   1.000
_cell.angle_alpha   90.00
_cell.angle_beta   90.00
_cell.angle_gamma   90.00
#
_symmetry.space_group_name_H-M   'P 1'
#
loop_
_entity.id
_entity.type
_entity.pdbx_description
1 polymer ?
#
loop_
_entity_poly.entity_id
_entity_poly.type
_entity_poly.pdbx_seq_one_letter_code
_entity_poly.pdbx_strand_id
1 'polypeptide(L)'
;MQRISSEYPGYPVRVLSGDLVENPTTTGEMMRNHPTMREFFVRLAKTTGQAVGQDFLRRLEQGQGDLRMFSPDMAVPLAALKKLAPGHELEQMEAFQSAFYGEGRDVLAPEVQMRIANVDGDVFMRALEDPGVQAAAEAGREEALDILGDFVVYPTLFLETDDGERHVLARGYADYPVVAAKLASVLGGGAGGSETRPANACGLDGHCDISA
;
A
#
# COMPACT_ATOMS: atom_id res chain seq x y z
N MET A 1 0.84 4.69 -9.79
CA MET A 1 -0.02 5.77 -9.23
C MET A 1 0.47 7.15 -9.60
N GLN A 2 1.74 7.50 -9.45
CA GLN A 2 2.28 8.84 -9.79
C GLN A 2 1.91 9.31 -11.21
N ARG A 3 1.98 8.41 -12.21
CA ARG A 3 1.57 8.75 -13.57
C ARG A 3 0.08 9.14 -13.67
N ILE A 4 -0.81 8.42 -12.98
CA ILE A 4 -2.23 8.77 -12.93
C ILE A 4 -2.42 10.13 -12.28
N SER A 5 -1.81 10.37 -11.12
CA SER A 5 -1.88 11.65 -10.42
C SER A 5 -1.37 12.82 -11.30
N SER A 6 -0.30 12.58 -12.07
CA SER A 6 0.25 13.60 -12.99
C SER A 6 -0.64 13.88 -14.21
N GLU A 7 -1.26 12.86 -14.80
CA GLU A 7 -2.12 13.00 -15.98
C GLU A 7 -3.54 13.49 -15.62
N TYR A 8 -3.97 13.27 -14.37
CA TYR A 8 -5.29 13.67 -13.86
C TYR A 8 -5.18 14.56 -12.61
N PRO A 9 -4.56 15.75 -12.69
CA PRO A 9 -4.28 16.59 -11.53
C PRO A 9 -5.55 17.15 -10.85
N GLY A 10 -6.69 17.11 -11.51
CA GLY A 10 -7.98 17.47 -10.94
C GLY A 10 -8.59 16.42 -10.00
N TYR A 11 -7.97 15.24 -9.91
CA TYR A 11 -8.44 14.13 -9.07
C TYR A 11 -7.43 13.86 -7.96
N PRO A 12 -7.65 14.38 -6.75
CA PRO A 12 -6.74 14.15 -5.63
C PRO A 12 -6.69 12.67 -5.28
N VAL A 13 -5.48 12.17 -4.98
CA VAL A 13 -5.30 10.80 -4.55
C VAL A 13 -5.31 10.73 -3.03
N ARG A 14 -6.18 9.89 -2.49
CA ARG A 14 -6.25 9.56 -1.07
C ARG A 14 -5.75 8.13 -0.85
N VAL A 15 -4.86 7.94 0.08
CA VAL A 15 -4.32 6.63 0.46
C VAL A 15 -4.98 6.18 1.75
N LEU A 16 -5.56 5.00 1.77
CA LEU A 16 -6.09 4.36 2.98
C LEU A 16 -5.21 3.18 3.37
N SER A 17 -4.98 3.01 4.66
CA SER A 17 -4.27 1.86 5.20
C SER A 17 -5.26 0.72 5.43
N GLY A 18 -4.99 -0.44 4.83
CA GLY A 18 -5.76 -1.66 5.06
C GLY A 18 -4.95 -2.71 5.81
N ASP A 19 -5.58 -3.85 6.12
CA ASP A 19 -5.03 -4.91 6.97
C ASP A 19 -4.43 -6.06 6.14
N LEU A 20 -3.39 -5.78 5.33
CA LEU A 20 -2.69 -6.83 4.57
C LEU A 20 -2.02 -7.86 5.49
N VAL A 21 -1.45 -7.40 6.61
CA VAL A 21 -0.86 -8.24 7.65
C VAL A 21 -1.66 -8.01 8.93
N GLU A 22 -2.68 -8.82 9.14
CA GLU A 22 -3.67 -8.68 10.22
C GLU A 22 -3.14 -9.08 11.61
N ASN A 23 -2.15 -9.95 11.65
CA ASN A 23 -1.53 -10.41 12.89
C ASN A 23 -0.07 -10.00 12.93
N PRO A 24 0.43 -9.50 14.07
CA PRO A 24 1.84 -9.19 14.24
C PRO A 24 2.73 -10.38 13.88
N THR A 25 3.67 -10.16 12.96
CA THR A 25 4.66 -11.15 12.55
C THR A 25 5.99 -10.47 12.27
N THR A 26 7.00 -11.26 11.93
CA THR A 26 8.31 -10.75 11.49
C THR A 26 8.67 -11.32 10.13
N THR A 27 9.64 -10.70 9.45
CA THR A 27 10.16 -11.22 8.19
C THR A 27 10.65 -12.66 8.30
N GLY A 28 11.29 -13.03 9.42
CA GLY A 28 11.77 -14.39 9.67
C GLY A 28 10.64 -15.38 9.98
N GLU A 29 9.60 -14.96 10.69
CA GLU A 29 8.40 -15.78 10.89
C GLU A 29 7.65 -16.01 9.60
N MET A 30 7.50 -14.95 8.80
CA MET A 30 6.89 -15.05 7.47
C MET A 30 7.63 -16.07 6.61
N MET A 31 8.96 -16.05 6.60
CA MET A 31 9.76 -17.01 5.83
C MET A 31 9.63 -18.43 6.36
N ARG A 32 9.55 -18.63 7.69
CA ARG A 32 9.32 -19.96 8.26
C ARG A 32 7.95 -20.54 7.90
N ASN A 33 6.93 -19.69 7.90
CA ASN A 33 5.56 -20.09 7.59
C ASN A 33 5.32 -20.24 6.08
N HIS A 34 6.06 -19.48 5.27
CA HIS A 34 5.94 -19.44 3.81
C HIS A 34 7.34 -19.54 3.15
N PRO A 35 7.93 -20.74 3.04
CA PRO A 35 9.30 -20.92 2.55
C PRO A 35 9.55 -20.42 1.12
N THR A 36 8.50 -20.21 0.32
CA THR A 36 8.59 -19.68 -1.04
C THR A 36 8.45 -18.15 -1.11
N MET A 37 8.47 -17.47 0.03
CA MET A 37 8.26 -16.01 0.07
C MET A 37 9.34 -15.23 -0.69
N ARG A 38 10.57 -15.71 -0.66
CA ARG A 38 11.66 -15.10 -1.44
C ARG A 38 11.35 -15.12 -2.96
N GLU A 39 10.96 -16.26 -3.46
CA GLU A 39 10.57 -16.45 -4.86
C GLU A 39 9.35 -15.60 -5.21
N PHE A 40 8.41 -15.46 -4.29
CA PHE A 40 7.28 -14.55 -4.43
C PHE A 40 7.75 -13.09 -4.66
N PHE A 41 8.64 -12.56 -3.81
CA PHE A 41 9.14 -11.19 -3.97
C PHE A 41 9.96 -11.02 -5.26
N VAL A 42 10.74 -12.01 -5.67
CA VAL A 42 11.47 -11.98 -6.94
C VAL A 42 10.50 -11.94 -8.13
N ARG A 43 9.44 -12.75 -8.11
CA ARG A 43 8.39 -12.71 -9.14
C ARG A 43 7.66 -11.38 -9.13
N LEU A 44 7.29 -10.87 -7.95
CA LEU A 44 6.62 -9.58 -7.81
C LEU A 44 7.45 -8.46 -8.44
N ALA A 45 8.74 -8.40 -8.13
CA ALA A 45 9.66 -7.42 -8.72
C ALA A 45 9.68 -7.52 -10.26
N LYS A 46 9.74 -8.74 -10.80
CA LYS A 46 9.73 -8.97 -12.26
C LYS A 46 8.41 -8.55 -12.90
N THR A 47 7.28 -8.81 -12.24
CA THR A 47 5.94 -8.50 -12.77
C THR A 47 5.65 -7.01 -12.72
N THR A 48 6.01 -6.34 -11.61
CA THR A 48 5.68 -4.94 -11.38
C THR A 48 6.74 -3.96 -11.88
N GLY A 49 7.95 -4.44 -12.15
CA GLY A 49 9.11 -3.59 -12.43
C GLY A 49 9.66 -2.86 -11.20
N GLN A 50 9.09 -3.08 -10.02
CA GLN A 50 9.57 -2.46 -8.78
C GLN A 50 10.69 -3.29 -8.16
N ALA A 51 11.80 -2.62 -7.83
CA ALA A 51 12.95 -3.30 -7.24
C ALA A 51 12.66 -3.76 -5.81
N VAL A 52 13.00 -5.02 -5.51
CA VAL A 52 13.12 -5.52 -4.14
C VAL A 52 14.60 -5.60 -3.79
N GLY A 53 15.01 -4.94 -2.71
CA GLY A 53 16.41 -4.78 -2.35
C GLY A 53 17.04 -6.04 -1.76
N GLN A 54 18.35 -6.19 -1.98
CA GLN A 54 19.10 -7.34 -1.45
C GLN A 54 19.13 -7.35 0.10
N ASP A 55 19.08 -6.18 0.73
CA ASP A 55 19.06 -6.08 2.19
C ASP A 55 17.76 -6.61 2.78
N PHE A 56 16.62 -6.30 2.16
CA PHE A 56 15.33 -6.88 2.53
C PHE A 56 15.33 -8.41 2.31
N LEU A 57 15.79 -8.89 1.16
CA LEU A 57 15.85 -10.32 0.87
C LEU A 57 16.75 -11.07 1.84
N ARG A 58 17.89 -10.49 2.25
CA ARG A 58 18.77 -11.08 3.27
C ARG A 58 18.11 -11.17 4.65
N ARG A 59 17.37 -10.13 5.06
CA ARG A 59 16.63 -10.16 6.33
C ARG A 59 15.54 -11.23 6.31
N LEU A 60 14.85 -11.36 5.20
CA LEU A 60 13.84 -12.39 4.98
C LEU A 60 14.44 -13.81 5.12
N GLU A 61 15.62 -14.06 4.49
CA GLU A 61 16.26 -15.39 4.47
C GLU A 61 16.94 -15.77 5.78
N GLN A 62 17.62 -14.81 6.41
CA GLN A 62 18.53 -15.12 7.52
C GLN A 62 17.87 -14.97 8.89
N GLY A 63 16.69 -14.38 8.97
CA GLY A 63 16.02 -14.06 10.24
C GLY A 63 16.87 -13.13 11.14
N GLN A 64 17.95 -12.54 10.61
CA GLN A 64 18.81 -11.63 11.35
C GLN A 64 18.30 -10.19 11.19
N GLY A 65 17.98 -9.55 12.31
CA GLY A 65 17.39 -8.22 12.31
C GLY A 65 15.99 -8.26 11.73
N ASP A 66 15.18 -9.17 12.25
CA ASP A 66 13.77 -9.33 11.90
C ASP A 66 13.04 -7.99 11.87
N LEU A 67 12.41 -7.70 10.75
CA LEU A 67 11.54 -6.55 10.62
C LEU A 67 10.14 -6.94 11.05
N ARG A 68 9.56 -6.17 11.96
CA ARG A 68 8.18 -6.34 12.37
C ARG A 68 7.24 -5.97 11.22
N MET A 69 6.24 -6.78 11.01
CA MET A 69 5.19 -6.61 10.00
C MET A 69 3.83 -6.72 10.69
N PHE A 70 3.12 -5.60 10.68
CA PHE A 70 1.75 -5.52 11.20
C PHE A 70 1.11 -4.27 10.61
N SER A 71 0.07 -4.40 9.80
CA SER A 71 -0.49 -3.29 9.05
C SER A 71 -0.99 -2.14 9.92
N PRO A 72 -1.65 -2.36 11.06
CA PRO A 72 -2.07 -1.27 11.95
C PRO A 72 -0.93 -0.40 12.47
N ASP A 73 0.29 -0.95 12.66
CA ASP A 73 1.44 -0.17 13.12
C ASP A 73 1.82 0.96 12.14
N MET A 74 1.47 0.83 10.86
CA MET A 74 1.73 1.83 9.82
C MET A 74 0.59 2.83 9.64
N ALA A 75 -0.60 2.56 10.18
CA ALA A 75 -1.75 3.43 10.02
C ALA A 75 -1.55 4.79 10.72
N VAL A 76 -0.97 4.77 11.93
CA VAL A 76 -0.72 5.99 12.73
C VAL A 76 0.35 6.90 12.09
N PRO A 77 1.53 6.40 11.69
CA PRO A 77 2.50 7.21 10.92
C PRO A 77 1.92 7.85 9.66
N LEU A 78 1.13 7.10 8.90
CA LEU A 78 0.47 7.63 7.70
C LEU A 78 -0.56 8.72 8.04
N ALA A 79 -1.37 8.53 9.08
CA ALA A 79 -2.32 9.55 9.54
C ALA A 79 -1.62 10.81 10.03
N ALA A 80 -0.48 10.66 10.75
CA ALA A 80 0.34 11.78 11.17
C ALA A 80 0.88 12.58 9.96
N LEU A 81 1.39 11.88 8.94
CA LEU A 81 1.90 12.52 7.73
C LEU A 81 0.80 13.22 6.93
N LYS A 82 -0.38 12.63 6.80
CA LYS A 82 -1.53 13.28 6.18
C LYS A 82 -1.90 14.60 6.87
N LYS A 83 -1.83 14.62 8.20
CA LYS A 83 -2.08 15.84 9.00
C LYS A 83 -1.01 16.89 8.79
N LEU A 84 0.27 16.50 8.76
CA LEU A 84 1.41 17.41 8.73
C LEU A 84 1.77 17.89 7.32
N ALA A 85 1.56 17.04 6.31
CA ALA A 85 1.87 17.33 4.91
C ALA A 85 0.75 16.80 4.00
N PRO A 86 -0.43 17.42 4.01
CA PRO A 86 -1.57 16.98 3.22
C PRO A 86 -1.27 17.08 1.72
N GLY A 87 -1.82 16.13 0.95
CA GLY A 87 -1.63 16.07 -0.51
C GLY A 87 -0.37 15.35 -0.97
N HIS A 88 0.49 14.88 -0.05
CA HIS A 88 1.72 14.13 -0.35
C HIS A 88 1.62 12.64 0.01
N GLU A 89 0.41 12.09 0.04
CA GLU A 89 0.17 10.73 0.54
C GLU A 89 0.82 9.65 -0.34
N LEU A 90 0.86 9.85 -1.66
CA LEU A 90 1.51 8.91 -2.58
C LEU A 90 3.02 8.87 -2.39
N GLU A 91 3.66 10.03 -2.32
CA GLU A 91 5.10 10.15 -2.13
C GLU A 91 5.52 9.57 -0.78
N GLN A 92 4.74 9.82 0.26
CA GLN A 92 4.98 9.29 1.60
C GLN A 92 4.86 7.77 1.64
N MET A 93 3.81 7.21 1.05
CA MET A 93 3.64 5.75 0.95
C MET A 93 4.77 5.11 0.15
N GLU A 94 5.15 5.69 -0.98
CA GLU A 94 6.27 5.20 -1.79
C GLU A 94 7.59 5.24 -1.03
N ALA A 95 7.84 6.29 -0.24
CA ALA A 95 9.02 6.40 0.59
C ALA A 95 9.08 5.31 1.68
N PHE A 96 7.95 5.00 2.34
CA PHE A 96 7.86 3.89 3.28
C PHE A 96 8.09 2.53 2.60
N GLN A 97 7.47 2.28 1.46
CA GLN A 97 7.67 1.05 0.71
C GLN A 97 9.11 0.90 0.21
N SER A 98 9.72 1.97 -0.27
CA SER A 98 11.11 1.99 -0.69
C SER A 98 12.06 1.71 0.47
N ALA A 99 11.85 2.32 1.62
CA ALA A 99 12.65 2.07 2.82
C ALA A 99 12.53 0.62 3.30
N PHE A 100 11.32 0.06 3.30
CA PHE A 100 11.07 -1.31 3.76
C PHE A 100 11.56 -2.35 2.73
N TYR A 101 10.97 -2.37 1.55
CA TYR A 101 11.23 -3.41 0.53
C TYR A 101 12.49 -3.15 -0.28
N GLY A 102 12.87 -1.89 -0.51
CA GLY A 102 14.05 -1.51 -1.27
C GLY A 102 15.33 -1.50 -0.44
N GLU A 103 15.26 -0.96 0.79
CA GLU A 103 16.44 -0.76 1.63
C GLU A 103 16.51 -1.73 2.83
N GLY A 104 15.44 -2.49 3.09
CA GLY A 104 15.36 -3.41 4.24
C GLY A 104 15.43 -2.69 5.58
N ARG A 105 14.89 -1.47 5.68
CA ARG A 105 14.88 -0.69 6.92
C ARG A 105 13.66 -1.01 7.77
N ASP A 106 13.83 -0.88 9.07
CA ASP A 106 12.71 -0.88 10.00
C ASP A 106 11.94 0.44 9.90
N VAL A 107 10.82 0.41 9.20
CA VAL A 107 9.95 1.59 9.00
C VAL A 107 9.13 1.96 10.24
N LEU A 108 9.18 1.15 11.29
CA LEU A 108 8.59 1.49 12.59
C LEU A 108 9.60 2.20 13.50
N ALA A 109 10.90 2.20 13.15
CA ALA A 109 11.92 2.93 13.89
C ALA A 109 11.74 4.45 13.72
N PRO A 110 11.67 5.22 14.81
CA PRO A 110 11.41 6.66 14.77
C PRO A 110 12.36 7.43 13.84
N GLU A 111 13.65 7.09 13.84
CA GLU A 111 14.65 7.75 12.99
C GLU A 111 14.43 7.50 11.49
N VAL A 112 13.84 6.35 11.11
CA VAL A 112 13.46 6.05 9.74
C VAL A 112 12.21 6.84 9.37
N GLN A 113 11.21 6.85 10.24
CA GLN A 113 9.98 7.60 10.05
C GLN A 113 10.22 9.10 9.92
N MET A 114 11.03 9.71 10.81
CA MET A 114 11.39 11.12 10.73
C MET A 114 12.09 11.49 9.43
N ARG A 115 12.94 10.61 8.91
CA ARG A 115 13.62 10.83 7.62
C ARG A 115 12.64 10.78 6.45
N ILE A 116 11.70 9.83 6.46
CA ILE A 116 10.67 9.68 5.42
C ILE A 116 9.69 10.85 5.47
N ALA A 117 9.32 11.26 6.67
CA ALA A 117 8.34 12.31 6.91
C ALA A 117 8.72 13.64 6.26
N ASN A 118 10.04 13.93 6.14
CA ASN A 118 10.55 15.21 5.64
C ASN A 118 9.90 16.43 6.32
N VAL A 119 9.59 16.27 7.60
CA VAL A 119 9.07 17.32 8.49
C VAL A 119 9.93 17.37 9.74
N ASP A 120 9.73 18.40 10.56
CA ASP A 120 10.44 18.48 11.85
C ASP A 120 10.16 17.23 12.70
N GLY A 121 11.23 16.56 13.16
CA GLY A 121 11.15 15.29 13.87
C GLY A 121 10.35 15.38 15.17
N ASP A 122 10.51 16.46 15.93
CA ASP A 122 9.78 16.67 17.19
C ASP A 122 8.29 16.91 16.93
N VAL A 123 7.96 17.62 15.84
CA VAL A 123 6.58 17.81 15.40
C VAL A 123 5.95 16.47 15.00
N PHE A 124 6.70 15.66 14.26
CA PHE A 124 6.21 14.34 13.85
C PHE A 124 6.00 13.42 15.06
N MET A 125 6.95 13.34 15.97
CA MET A 125 6.83 12.49 17.18
C MET A 125 5.62 12.89 18.04
N ARG A 126 5.39 14.19 18.23
CA ARG A 126 4.17 14.66 18.92
C ARG A 126 2.88 14.30 18.17
N ALA A 127 2.92 14.31 16.85
CA ALA A 127 1.75 13.93 16.06
C ALA A 127 1.42 12.44 16.20
N LEU A 128 2.41 11.57 16.38
CA LEU A 128 2.16 10.13 16.64
C LEU A 128 1.41 9.91 17.96
N GLU A 129 1.62 10.77 18.96
CA GLU A 129 0.96 10.69 20.27
C GLU A 129 -0.39 11.44 20.33
N ASP A 130 -0.75 12.19 19.27
CA ASP A 130 -1.99 12.97 19.21
C ASP A 130 -3.21 12.03 19.12
N PRO A 131 -4.16 12.08 20.08
CA PRO A 131 -5.37 11.26 20.06
C PRO A 131 -6.21 11.44 18.78
N GLY A 132 -6.20 12.63 18.18
CA GLY A 132 -6.88 12.90 16.93
C GLY A 132 -6.24 12.17 15.73
N VAL A 133 -4.92 12.00 15.74
CA VAL A 133 -4.19 11.20 14.75
C VAL A 133 -4.46 9.71 14.94
N GLN A 134 -4.48 9.23 16.18
CA GLN A 134 -4.84 7.85 16.49
C GLN A 134 -6.27 7.52 16.02
N ALA A 135 -7.22 8.40 16.32
CA ALA A 135 -8.61 8.24 15.87
C ALA A 135 -8.73 8.29 14.33
N ALA A 136 -7.99 9.18 13.67
CA ALA A 136 -7.99 9.26 12.20
C ALA A 136 -7.35 8.02 11.55
N ALA A 137 -6.34 7.44 12.17
CA ALA A 137 -5.72 6.19 11.71
C ALA A 137 -6.72 5.03 11.76
N GLU A 138 -7.43 4.88 12.87
CA GLU A 138 -8.43 3.82 13.03
C GLU A 138 -9.61 4.02 12.06
N ALA A 139 -10.16 5.25 11.99
CA ALA A 139 -11.24 5.56 11.06
C ALA A 139 -10.86 5.30 9.60
N GLY A 140 -9.62 5.63 9.19
CA GLY A 140 -9.13 5.36 7.84
C GLY A 140 -8.96 3.86 7.56
N ARG A 141 -8.60 3.07 8.57
CA ARG A 141 -8.50 1.62 8.47
C ARG A 141 -9.89 0.98 8.35
N GLU A 142 -10.82 1.38 9.21
CA GLU A 142 -12.22 0.93 9.15
C GLU A 142 -12.85 1.28 7.79
N GLU A 143 -12.64 2.50 7.30
CA GLU A 143 -13.11 2.92 5.98
C GLU A 143 -12.53 2.04 4.87
N ALA A 144 -11.23 1.71 4.92
CA ALA A 144 -10.60 0.84 3.92
C ALA A 144 -11.24 -0.55 3.89
N LEU A 145 -11.50 -1.14 5.05
CA LEU A 145 -12.14 -2.45 5.16
C LEU A 145 -13.59 -2.43 4.69
N ASP A 146 -14.34 -1.38 5.04
CA ASP A 146 -15.72 -1.19 4.59
C ASP A 146 -15.81 -1.07 3.07
N ILE A 147 -14.90 -0.29 2.44
CA ILE A 147 -14.84 -0.14 0.99
C ILE A 147 -14.46 -1.45 0.29
N LEU A 148 -13.58 -2.26 0.87
CA LEU A 148 -13.15 -3.52 0.30
C LEU A 148 -14.24 -4.59 0.41
N GLY A 149 -15.04 -4.55 1.48
CA GLY A 149 -16.13 -5.51 1.76
C GLY A 149 -15.59 -6.95 1.86
N ASP A 150 -16.36 -7.90 1.33
CA ASP A 150 -16.01 -9.33 1.40
C ASP A 150 -14.86 -9.74 0.45
N PHE A 151 -14.46 -8.85 -0.47
CA PHE A 151 -13.41 -9.15 -1.45
C PHE A 151 -12.16 -8.31 -1.22
N VAL A 152 -11.37 -8.73 -0.24
CA VAL A 152 -10.15 -8.04 0.19
C VAL A 152 -8.97 -8.43 -0.70
N VAL A 153 -8.47 -7.46 -1.49
CA VAL A 153 -7.25 -7.59 -2.31
C VAL A 153 -6.44 -6.31 -2.20
N TYR A 154 -5.14 -6.44 -1.99
CA TYR A 154 -4.22 -5.30 -1.93
C TYR A 154 -3.18 -5.32 -3.07
N PRO A 155 -2.85 -4.16 -3.62
CA PRO A 155 -3.58 -2.89 -3.50
C PRO A 155 -4.92 -2.93 -4.24
N THR A 156 -5.91 -2.15 -3.80
CA THR A 156 -7.12 -1.87 -4.59
C THR A 156 -7.21 -0.39 -4.90
N LEU A 157 -7.55 -0.05 -6.13
CA LEU A 157 -7.71 1.31 -6.61
C LEU A 157 -9.15 1.58 -6.98
N PHE A 158 -9.73 2.63 -6.40
CA PHE A 158 -11.06 3.13 -6.72
C PHE A 158 -11.00 4.54 -7.30
N LEU A 159 -11.99 4.89 -8.10
CA LEU A 159 -12.39 6.26 -8.37
C LEU A 159 -13.68 6.52 -7.57
N GLU A 160 -13.70 7.57 -6.77
CA GLU A 160 -14.90 8.08 -6.13
C GLU A 160 -15.35 9.32 -6.91
N THR A 161 -16.59 9.34 -7.35
CA THR A 161 -17.19 10.46 -8.08
C THR A 161 -17.84 11.46 -7.12
N ASP A 162 -18.17 12.65 -7.58
CA ASP A 162 -18.72 13.74 -6.74
C ASP A 162 -20.04 13.38 -6.06
N ASP A 163 -20.80 12.41 -6.60
CA ASP A 163 -22.02 11.87 -6.03
C ASP A 163 -21.78 10.74 -5.01
N GLY A 164 -20.50 10.40 -4.77
CA GLY A 164 -20.07 9.37 -3.82
C GLY A 164 -20.12 7.94 -4.38
N GLU A 165 -20.38 7.76 -5.69
CA GLU A 165 -20.27 6.44 -6.30
C GLU A 165 -18.81 6.03 -6.41
N ARG A 166 -18.51 4.75 -6.10
CA ARG A 166 -17.15 4.18 -6.14
C ARG A 166 -17.03 3.16 -7.24
N HIS A 167 -16.09 3.42 -8.14
CA HIS A 167 -15.78 2.55 -9.27
C HIS A 167 -14.43 1.88 -9.05
N VAL A 168 -14.39 0.54 -9.05
CA VAL A 168 -13.13 -0.21 -8.96
C VAL A 168 -12.35 -0.05 -10.25
N LEU A 169 -11.16 0.55 -10.17
CA LEU A 169 -10.24 0.68 -11.30
C LEU A 169 -9.27 -0.50 -11.39
N ALA A 170 -8.81 -1.03 -10.26
CA ALA A 170 -7.96 -2.21 -10.20
C ALA A 170 -8.08 -2.90 -8.84
N ARG A 171 -7.97 -4.23 -8.83
CA ARG A 171 -7.74 -5.08 -7.65
C ARG A 171 -6.46 -5.88 -7.88
N GLY A 172 -5.48 -5.74 -6.98
CA GLY A 172 -4.13 -6.24 -7.19
C GLY A 172 -3.35 -5.38 -8.19
N TYR A 173 -2.25 -5.94 -8.71
CA TYR A 173 -1.44 -5.29 -9.73
C TYR A 173 -2.21 -5.16 -11.05
N ALA A 174 -2.15 -4.00 -11.65
CA ALA A 174 -2.62 -3.77 -13.01
C ALA A 174 -1.69 -2.79 -13.73
N ASP A 175 -1.46 -3.04 -15.01
CA ASP A 175 -0.66 -2.15 -15.84
C ASP A 175 -1.35 -0.81 -16.06
N TYR A 176 -0.55 0.26 -16.16
CA TYR A 176 -1.06 1.61 -16.36
C TYR A 176 -2.09 1.73 -17.49
N PRO A 177 -1.90 1.15 -18.72
CA PRO A 177 -2.89 1.26 -19.78
C PRO A 177 -4.27 0.70 -19.41
N VAL A 178 -4.31 -0.36 -18.62
CA VAL A 178 -5.56 -0.98 -18.16
C VAL A 178 -6.30 -0.04 -17.20
N VAL A 179 -5.57 0.49 -16.22
CA VAL A 179 -6.14 1.43 -15.25
C VAL A 179 -6.59 2.73 -15.93
N ALA A 180 -5.78 3.29 -16.83
CA ALA A 180 -6.10 4.52 -17.57
C ALA A 180 -7.32 4.35 -18.47
N ALA A 181 -7.46 3.22 -19.16
CA ALA A 181 -8.63 2.93 -19.99
C ALA A 181 -9.92 2.85 -19.14
N LYS A 182 -9.84 2.20 -17.96
CA LYS A 182 -10.98 2.08 -17.05
C LYS A 182 -11.37 3.44 -16.45
N LEU A 183 -10.37 4.21 -16.03
CA LEU A 183 -10.56 5.58 -15.55
C LEU A 183 -11.23 6.45 -16.62
N ALA A 184 -10.73 6.45 -17.85
CA ALA A 184 -11.31 7.19 -18.96
C ALA A 184 -12.77 6.75 -19.27
N SER A 185 -13.08 5.47 -19.17
CA SER A 185 -14.44 4.94 -19.36
C SER A 185 -15.40 5.48 -18.31
N VAL A 186 -15.00 5.52 -17.04
CA VAL A 186 -15.84 6.06 -15.94
C VAL A 186 -16.05 7.56 -16.14
N LEU A 187 -14.96 8.31 -16.38
CA LEU A 187 -15.02 9.76 -16.55
C LEU A 187 -15.76 10.19 -17.83
N GLY A 188 -15.75 9.34 -18.86
CA GLY A 188 -16.50 9.57 -20.11
C GLY A 188 -17.98 9.21 -20.05
N GLY A 189 -18.53 8.82 -18.88
CA GLY A 189 -19.94 8.46 -18.71
C GLY A 189 -20.33 7.09 -19.31
N GLY A 190 -19.36 6.22 -19.56
CA GLY A 190 -19.60 4.83 -19.96
C GLY A 190 -20.08 4.00 -18.76
N ALA A 191 -21.29 3.44 -18.86
CA ALA A 191 -21.84 2.54 -17.83
C ALA A 191 -20.87 1.41 -17.51
N GLY A 192 -20.67 1.16 -16.21
CA GLY A 192 -19.70 0.24 -15.66
C GLY A 192 -19.63 -1.11 -16.36
N GLY A 193 -18.44 -1.42 -16.87
CA GLY A 193 -18.13 -2.76 -17.34
C GLY A 193 -18.17 -3.75 -16.19
N SER A 194 -18.80 -4.88 -16.39
CA SER A 194 -18.81 -6.05 -15.52
C SER A 194 -17.44 -6.30 -14.89
N GLU A 195 -17.38 -6.53 -13.59
CA GLU A 195 -16.17 -6.93 -12.87
C GLU A 195 -15.59 -8.20 -13.47
N THR A 196 -14.68 -8.07 -14.41
CA THR A 196 -13.82 -9.19 -14.82
C THR A 196 -12.77 -9.36 -13.73
N ARG A 197 -12.77 -10.52 -13.09
CA ARG A 197 -11.73 -10.96 -12.13
C ARG A 197 -10.35 -10.68 -12.77
N PRO A 198 -9.48 -9.93 -12.07
CA PRO A 198 -8.17 -9.61 -12.64
C PRO A 198 -7.39 -10.90 -12.87
N ALA A 199 -6.83 -11.05 -14.06
CA ALA A 199 -6.05 -12.21 -14.47
C ALA A 199 -4.77 -12.47 -13.65
N ASN A 200 -4.39 -11.54 -12.74
CA ASN A 200 -3.14 -11.59 -11.99
C ASN A 200 -3.32 -11.11 -10.54
N ALA A 201 -4.26 -11.68 -9.78
CA ALA A 201 -4.33 -11.43 -8.33
C ALA A 201 -3.33 -12.35 -7.61
N CYS A 202 -2.32 -11.78 -6.96
CA CYS A 202 -1.40 -12.52 -6.09
C CYS A 202 -1.90 -12.40 -4.64
N GLY A 203 -2.30 -13.53 -4.04
CA GLY A 203 -2.59 -13.62 -2.61
C GLY A 203 -1.33 -13.88 -1.77
N LEU A 204 -1.42 -13.67 -0.45
CA LEU A 204 -0.34 -13.98 0.51
C LEU A 204 -0.01 -15.49 0.57
N ASP A 205 -0.88 -16.35 0.06
CA ASP A 205 -0.70 -17.79 -0.09
C ASP A 205 0.30 -18.19 -1.18
N GLY A 206 0.85 -17.21 -1.90
CA GLY A 206 1.81 -17.44 -2.97
C GLY A 206 1.18 -17.91 -4.29
N HIS A 207 -0.14 -18.01 -4.38
CA HIS A 207 -0.84 -18.30 -5.62
C HIS A 207 -1.10 -17.01 -6.40
N CYS A 208 -0.37 -16.86 -7.52
CA CYS A 208 -0.72 -15.92 -8.57
C CYS A 208 -1.46 -16.68 -9.65
N ASP A 209 -2.74 -16.39 -9.88
CA ASP A 209 -3.44 -16.88 -11.06
C ASP A 209 -2.85 -16.19 -12.30
N ILE A 210 -1.85 -16.82 -12.90
CA ILE A 210 -1.29 -16.44 -14.20
C ILE A 210 -2.01 -17.31 -15.24
N SER A 211 -3.27 -17.01 -15.49
CA SER A 211 -3.94 -17.59 -16.66
C SER A 211 -3.56 -16.73 -17.87
N ALA A 212 -2.78 -17.34 -18.77
CA ALA A 212 -2.40 -16.77 -20.06
C ALA A 212 -3.62 -16.59 -20.98
#